data_8d5936b23e7ed9d2d2cebf42d30c4814
#
_entry.id   8d5936b23e7ed9d2d2cebf42d30c4814
#
_cell.length_a   1.000
_cell.length_b   1.000
_cell.length_c   1.000
_cell.angle_alpha   90.00
_cell.angle_beta   90.00
_cell.angle_gamma   90.00
#
_symmetry.space_group_name_H-M   'P 1'
#
loop_
_entity.id
_entity.type
_entity.pdbx_description
1 polymer ?
#
loop_
_entity_poly.entity_id
_entity_poly.type
_entity_poly.pdbx_seq_one_letter_code
_entity_poly.pdbx_strand_id
1 'polypeptide(L)'
;MPPSSSSNRSTEPTPFSIALIASATAGGLEPWLTYPMEYIKSVQQLRYSIRPSHLINTNHTTALEATTRSVLQAISDREGRQANKTANAEGIIQPRQYAGLLNTTKSIWQRDGLKGFYHGVGIVSLGGIAKSTIRMGTYDRLKKSLQMPDGSLSGGRSLIAGVGAGLAETLLVVVPSETIKTKVIHATLLPSNHPFQQISQSSFKAIHTLRDLGGGKLLYAGLTATLARQMASAMVRFGTYQSLKNIVGGSMRPGQKLPSGITFGLGAVSGMATVFTTMPFDVVKTRMQSLGARTRYRSTINCLVQIVREEGIRTLWRGSTMRLGRLTFSGAITFTVYEEITSLAGYD
;
A
#
# COMPACT_ATOMS: atom_id res chain seq x y z
N MET A 1 14.13 35.27 46.67
CA MET A 1 13.48 34.32 45.78
C MET A 1 13.38 34.95 44.40
N PRO A 2 14.07 34.44 43.38
CA PRO A 2 13.86 34.92 41.99
C PRO A 2 12.60 34.28 41.44
N PRO A 3 11.82 34.97 40.59
CA PRO A 3 10.61 34.41 39.97
C PRO A 3 10.97 33.34 38.98
N SER A 4 10.29 32.19 39.10
CA SER A 4 10.35 31.10 38.15
C SER A 4 9.91 31.60 36.78
N SER A 5 10.84 31.61 35.81
CA SER A 5 10.53 31.82 34.41
C SER A 5 9.71 30.62 33.90
N SER A 6 8.39 30.73 34.01
CA SER A 6 7.49 29.92 33.20
C SER A 6 7.75 30.29 31.75
N SER A 7 8.48 29.45 31.04
CA SER A 7 8.65 29.56 29.59
C SER A 7 7.28 29.57 28.95
N ASN A 8 6.89 30.74 28.49
CA ASN A 8 5.72 30.95 27.63
C ASN A 8 6.07 30.27 26.29
N ARG A 9 5.87 28.95 26.19
CA ARG A 9 6.02 28.23 24.94
C ARG A 9 4.90 28.74 24.03
N SER A 10 5.29 29.38 22.98
CA SER A 10 4.43 29.98 21.98
C SER A 10 3.58 28.89 21.32
N THR A 11 2.29 28.97 21.46
CA THR A 11 1.27 28.19 20.70
C THR A 11 1.18 28.69 19.25
N GLU A 12 2.28 29.01 18.62
CA GLU A 12 2.30 29.38 17.20
C GLU A 12 2.11 28.12 16.34
N PRO A 13 1.28 28.19 15.29
CA PRO A 13 1.05 27.08 14.40
C PRO A 13 2.37 26.70 13.70
N THR A 14 2.71 25.41 13.71
CA THR A 14 3.92 24.88 13.07
C THR A 14 4.07 25.40 11.64
N PRO A 15 5.22 26.02 11.27
CA PRO A 15 5.47 26.45 9.91
C PRO A 15 5.32 25.32 8.91
N PHE A 16 4.77 25.63 7.73
CA PHE A 16 4.54 24.64 6.68
C PHE A 16 5.79 23.79 6.34
N SER A 17 6.97 24.40 6.36
CA SER A 17 8.24 23.72 6.10
C SER A 17 8.55 22.63 7.14
N ILE A 18 8.34 22.93 8.42
CA ILE A 18 8.59 21.98 9.52
C ILE A 18 7.57 20.86 9.49
N ALA A 19 6.30 21.18 9.31
CA ALA A 19 5.24 20.18 9.15
C ALA A 19 5.49 19.26 7.94
N LEU A 20 6.01 19.80 6.85
CA LEU A 20 6.39 19.03 5.66
C LEU A 20 7.56 18.07 5.95
N ILE A 21 8.63 18.57 6.60
CA ILE A 21 9.78 17.74 6.98
C ILE A 21 9.35 16.64 7.95
N ALA A 22 8.59 16.98 8.99
CA ALA A 22 8.09 16.03 9.97
C ALA A 22 7.23 14.92 9.32
N SER A 23 6.30 15.31 8.44
CA SER A 23 5.46 14.35 7.72
C SER A 23 6.24 13.49 6.74
N ALA A 24 7.23 14.06 6.05
CA ALA A 24 8.07 13.32 5.12
C ALA A 24 8.96 12.30 5.85
N THR A 25 9.56 12.72 6.96
CA THR A 25 10.40 11.86 7.81
C THR A 25 9.57 10.73 8.42
N ALA A 26 8.41 11.04 9.00
CA ALA A 26 7.49 10.03 9.53
C ALA A 26 7.06 9.04 8.43
N GLY A 27 6.70 9.53 7.24
CA GLY A 27 6.33 8.70 6.09
C GLY A 27 7.47 7.83 5.54
N GLY A 28 8.71 8.24 5.74
CA GLY A 28 9.90 7.46 5.37
C GLY A 28 10.27 6.40 6.40
N LEU A 29 10.14 6.71 7.69
CA LEU A 29 10.53 5.81 8.80
C LEU A 29 9.45 4.78 9.15
N GLU A 30 8.16 5.15 9.11
CA GLU A 30 7.06 4.25 9.43
C GLU A 30 7.15 2.90 8.71
N PRO A 31 7.46 2.83 7.40
CA PRO A 31 7.57 1.57 6.70
C PRO A 31 8.63 0.63 7.28
N TRP A 32 9.77 1.13 7.75
CA TRP A 32 10.82 0.26 8.29
C TRP A 32 10.36 -0.56 9.49
N LEU A 33 9.51 -0.01 10.33
CA LEU A 33 8.98 -0.70 11.51
C LEU A 33 7.77 -1.58 11.18
N THR A 34 6.91 -1.14 10.26
CA THR A 34 5.66 -1.84 9.93
C THR A 34 5.78 -2.78 8.73
N TYR A 35 6.89 -2.74 7.97
CA TYR A 35 7.05 -3.46 6.71
C TYR A 35 6.94 -4.97 6.82
N PRO A 36 7.47 -5.65 7.85
CA PRO A 36 7.29 -7.09 7.98
C PRO A 36 5.83 -7.53 7.92
N MET A 37 4.93 -6.79 8.59
CA MET A 37 3.48 -7.08 8.55
C MET A 37 2.91 -6.89 7.15
N GLU A 38 3.35 -5.84 6.47
CA GLU A 38 2.90 -5.54 5.11
C GLU A 38 3.42 -6.54 4.09
N TYR A 39 4.67 -6.99 4.26
CA TYR A 39 5.26 -8.04 3.43
C TYR A 39 4.50 -9.36 3.56
N ILE A 40 4.28 -9.83 4.79
CA ILE A 40 3.53 -11.07 5.08
C ILE A 40 2.11 -10.99 4.48
N LYS A 41 1.41 -9.87 4.67
CA LYS A 41 0.10 -9.63 4.06
C LYS A 41 0.15 -9.82 2.54
N SER A 42 1.10 -9.17 1.88
CA SER A 42 1.25 -9.21 0.42
C SER A 42 1.56 -10.61 -0.09
N VAL A 43 2.43 -11.35 0.59
CA VAL A 43 2.73 -12.76 0.29
C VAL A 43 1.47 -13.61 0.40
N GLN A 44 0.67 -13.46 1.45
CA GLN A 44 -0.58 -14.19 1.62
C GLN A 44 -1.61 -13.90 0.50
N GLN A 45 -1.66 -12.66 0.02
CA GLN A 45 -2.54 -12.27 -1.07
C GLN A 45 -2.07 -12.79 -2.44
N LEU A 46 -0.74 -12.90 -2.64
CA LEU A 46 -0.14 -13.31 -3.90
C LEU A 46 0.02 -14.82 -4.07
N ARG A 47 -0.06 -15.61 -3.01
CA ARG A 47 0.26 -17.06 -3.01
C ARG A 47 -0.43 -17.88 -4.12
N TYR A 48 -1.64 -17.52 -4.52
CA TYR A 48 -2.37 -18.22 -5.59
C TYR A 48 -2.01 -17.75 -7.00
N SER A 49 -1.32 -16.61 -7.13
CA SER A 49 -0.82 -16.14 -8.43
C SER A 49 0.35 -16.98 -8.96
N ILE A 50 0.93 -17.85 -8.12
CA ILE A 50 2.13 -18.64 -8.39
C ILE A 50 1.81 -19.98 -9.06
N ARG A 51 0.55 -20.37 -9.23
CA ARG A 51 0.21 -21.66 -9.84
C ARG A 51 0.65 -21.72 -11.31
N PRO A 52 1.50 -22.72 -11.71
CA PRO A 52 2.03 -22.84 -13.06
C PRO A 52 0.96 -22.97 -14.16
N SER A 53 -0.17 -23.60 -13.87
CA SER A 53 -1.27 -23.83 -14.82
C SER A 53 -1.93 -22.55 -15.35
N HIS A 54 -1.65 -21.40 -14.74
CA HIS A 54 -2.23 -20.12 -15.13
C HIS A 54 -1.29 -19.19 -15.90
N LEU A 55 -0.02 -19.59 -16.09
CA LEU A 55 0.95 -18.85 -16.90
C LEU A 55 0.84 -19.15 -18.40
N ILE A 56 0.04 -20.14 -18.79
CA ILE A 56 -0.02 -20.67 -20.16
C ILE A 56 -1.46 -20.74 -20.70
N ASN A 57 -2.24 -19.67 -20.58
CA ASN A 57 -3.47 -19.59 -21.39
C ASN A 57 -3.29 -18.56 -22.50
N THR A 58 -3.01 -19.07 -23.73
CA THR A 58 -2.32 -18.41 -24.82
C THR A 58 -3.23 -17.83 -25.91
N ASN A 59 -4.50 -17.51 -25.64
CA ASN A 59 -5.44 -17.26 -26.74
C ASN A 59 -5.80 -15.79 -27.03
N HIS A 60 -5.17 -14.79 -26.36
CA HIS A 60 -5.40 -13.39 -26.73
C HIS A 60 -4.13 -12.55 -26.53
N THR A 61 -3.40 -12.37 -27.61
CA THR A 61 -2.14 -11.62 -27.64
C THR A 61 -2.26 -10.29 -28.38
N THR A 62 -1.86 -9.22 -27.71
CA THR A 62 -1.47 -7.95 -28.35
C THR A 62 0.03 -7.97 -28.65
N ALA A 63 0.50 -7.13 -29.58
CA ALA A 63 1.89 -7.10 -30.05
C ALA A 63 2.97 -7.03 -28.94
N LEU A 64 2.64 -6.48 -27.78
CA LEU A 64 3.54 -6.42 -26.60
C LEU A 64 3.74 -7.79 -25.93
N GLU A 65 2.72 -8.63 -26.00
CA GLU A 65 2.75 -10.02 -25.51
C GLU A 65 3.57 -10.92 -26.45
N ALA A 66 3.60 -10.61 -27.74
CA ALA A 66 4.43 -11.35 -28.69
C ALA A 66 5.93 -11.18 -28.38
N THR A 67 6.38 -9.98 -28.01
CA THR A 67 7.78 -9.72 -27.62
C THR A 67 8.11 -10.40 -26.28
N THR A 68 7.22 -10.35 -25.31
CA THR A 68 7.41 -11.06 -24.03
C THR A 68 7.36 -12.56 -24.24
N ARG A 69 6.57 -13.05 -25.19
CA ARG A 69 6.47 -14.45 -25.57
C ARG A 69 7.72 -14.95 -26.30
N SER A 70 8.23 -14.17 -27.25
CA SER A 70 9.47 -14.55 -27.97
C SER A 70 10.67 -14.61 -27.02
N VAL A 71 10.74 -13.73 -26.04
CA VAL A 71 11.78 -13.76 -25.00
C VAL A 71 11.55 -14.94 -24.05
N LEU A 72 10.34 -15.23 -23.62
CA LEU A 72 10.02 -16.37 -22.76
C LEU A 72 10.18 -17.69 -23.51
N GLN A 73 9.87 -17.75 -24.79
CA GLN A 73 10.02 -18.93 -25.63
C GLN A 73 11.49 -19.19 -25.99
N ALA A 74 12.27 -18.16 -26.29
CA ALA A 74 13.72 -18.26 -26.51
C ALA A 74 14.48 -18.70 -25.24
N ILE A 75 13.98 -18.33 -24.05
CA ILE A 75 14.51 -18.80 -22.77
C ILE A 75 14.06 -20.25 -22.49
N SER A 76 12.78 -20.57 -22.75
CA SER A 76 12.24 -21.94 -22.61
C SER A 76 12.90 -22.95 -23.53
N ASP A 77 13.18 -22.58 -24.78
CA ASP A 77 13.82 -23.47 -25.75
C ASP A 77 15.31 -23.71 -25.45
N ARG A 78 16.00 -22.78 -24.79
CA ARG A 78 17.34 -22.98 -24.25
C ARG A 78 17.38 -23.87 -23.00
N GLU A 79 16.38 -23.79 -22.15
CA GLU A 79 16.29 -24.52 -20.88
C GLU A 79 15.54 -25.86 -20.96
N GLY A 80 14.71 -26.07 -21.99
CA GLY A 80 13.85 -27.25 -22.13
C GLY A 80 14.61 -28.59 -22.28
N ARG A 81 15.91 -28.57 -22.55
CA ARG A 81 16.77 -29.78 -22.58
C ARG A 81 17.44 -30.09 -21.23
N GLN A 82 17.57 -29.13 -20.32
CA GLN A 82 18.13 -29.34 -18.98
C GLN A 82 17.08 -29.42 -17.87
N ALA A 83 15.96 -28.76 -18.04
CA ALA A 83 14.91 -28.63 -16.99
C ALA A 83 14.15 -29.94 -16.72
N ASN A 84 14.12 -30.89 -17.64
CA ASN A 84 13.35 -32.13 -17.46
C ASN A 84 13.99 -33.14 -16.49
N LYS A 85 15.25 -32.92 -16.07
CA LYS A 85 15.95 -33.76 -15.09
C LYS A 85 15.99 -33.17 -13.67
N THR A 86 15.84 -31.86 -13.52
CA THR A 86 15.92 -31.18 -12.22
C THR A 86 14.57 -30.65 -11.69
N ALA A 87 13.53 -30.62 -12.51
CA ALA A 87 12.21 -30.13 -12.15
C ALA A 87 11.49 -30.94 -11.06
N ASN A 88 11.96 -32.13 -10.74
CA ASN A 88 11.35 -32.99 -9.73
C ASN A 88 11.97 -32.88 -8.33
N ALA A 89 13.04 -32.10 -8.15
CA ALA A 89 13.77 -32.09 -6.86
C ALA A 89 13.80 -30.74 -6.13
N GLU A 90 13.82 -29.59 -6.81
CA GLU A 90 14.02 -28.32 -6.10
C GLU A 90 13.19 -27.17 -6.69
N GLY A 91 12.21 -26.68 -5.94
CA GLY A 91 11.89 -25.25 -6.00
C GLY A 91 10.52 -24.81 -6.48
N ILE A 92 9.54 -25.68 -6.74
CA ILE A 92 8.16 -25.20 -6.90
C ILE A 92 7.63 -24.86 -5.51
N ILE A 93 7.63 -23.57 -5.19
CA ILE A 93 7.05 -23.05 -3.95
C ILE A 93 5.58 -23.48 -3.91
N GLN A 94 5.27 -24.47 -3.06
CA GLN A 94 3.90 -24.97 -2.94
C GLN A 94 3.03 -23.88 -2.30
N PRO A 95 1.85 -23.58 -2.87
CA PRO A 95 0.89 -22.63 -2.29
C PRO A 95 0.50 -22.94 -0.84
N ARG A 96 0.68 -24.19 -0.40
CA ARG A 96 0.47 -24.64 0.98
C ARG A 96 1.45 -24.07 1.99
N GLN A 97 2.71 -23.77 1.60
CA GLN A 97 3.72 -23.23 2.51
C GLN A 97 3.31 -21.87 3.08
N TYR A 98 2.51 -21.09 2.36
CA TYR A 98 2.01 -19.80 2.81
C TYR A 98 0.53 -19.85 3.27
N ALA A 99 0.06 -21.02 3.72
CA ALA A 99 -1.29 -21.22 4.21
C ALA A 99 -1.41 -20.81 5.68
N GLY A 100 -1.61 -19.56 5.94
CA GLY A 100 -1.76 -19.01 7.29
C GLY A 100 -0.57 -18.13 7.70
N LEU A 101 -0.77 -17.38 8.77
CA LEU A 101 0.18 -16.39 9.25
C LEU A 101 1.51 -17.01 9.67
N LEU A 102 1.43 -17.98 10.59
CA LEU A 102 2.61 -18.63 11.17
C LEU A 102 3.44 -19.38 10.13
N ASN A 103 2.77 -20.11 9.22
CA ASN A 103 3.47 -20.83 8.16
C ASN A 103 4.14 -19.87 7.18
N THR A 104 3.49 -18.76 6.83
CA THR A 104 4.10 -17.73 5.97
C THR A 104 5.33 -17.14 6.61
N THR A 105 5.24 -16.74 7.88
CA THR A 105 6.36 -16.16 8.63
C THR A 105 7.52 -17.15 8.74
N LYS A 106 7.23 -18.41 9.12
CA LYS A 106 8.23 -19.48 9.24
C LYS A 106 8.93 -19.74 7.90
N SER A 107 8.17 -19.82 6.80
CA SER A 107 8.73 -20.09 5.46
C SER A 107 9.65 -18.96 4.99
N ILE A 108 9.29 -17.69 5.23
CA ILE A 108 10.12 -16.54 4.89
C ILE A 108 11.40 -16.55 5.74
N TRP A 109 11.26 -16.78 7.05
CA TRP A 109 12.39 -16.85 7.97
C TRP A 109 13.39 -17.94 7.58
N GLN A 110 12.90 -19.14 7.26
CA GLN A 110 13.74 -20.26 6.88
C GLN A 110 14.47 -20.08 5.55
N ARG A 111 13.83 -19.35 4.61
CA ARG A 111 14.38 -19.14 3.27
C ARG A 111 15.39 -17.99 3.22
N ASP A 112 15.03 -16.83 3.73
CA ASP A 112 15.76 -15.57 3.54
C ASP A 112 16.16 -14.89 4.85
N GLY A 113 15.83 -15.50 6.00
CA GLY A 113 16.07 -14.92 7.34
C GLY A 113 15.34 -13.60 7.55
N LEU A 114 15.89 -12.74 8.40
CA LEU A 114 15.31 -11.43 8.71
C LEU A 114 15.26 -10.52 7.48
N LYS A 115 16.26 -10.58 6.62
CA LYS A 115 16.34 -9.75 5.39
C LYS A 115 15.18 -10.03 4.43
N GLY A 116 14.63 -11.24 4.44
CA GLY A 116 13.50 -11.65 3.61
C GLY A 116 12.25 -10.81 3.81
N PHE A 117 12.03 -10.31 5.03
CA PHE A 117 10.86 -9.47 5.34
C PHE A 117 10.96 -8.04 4.80
N TYR A 118 12.14 -7.60 4.34
CA TYR A 118 12.41 -6.23 3.93
C TYR A 118 12.58 -6.05 2.41
N HIS A 119 12.25 -7.08 1.62
CA HIS A 119 12.28 -6.95 0.16
C HIS A 119 11.30 -5.88 -0.33
N GLY A 120 11.85 -4.83 -0.96
CA GLY A 120 11.07 -3.71 -1.50
C GLY A 120 10.76 -2.59 -0.50
N VAL A 121 11.30 -2.63 0.74
CA VAL A 121 11.10 -1.56 1.74
C VAL A 121 11.55 -0.20 1.23
N GLY A 122 12.68 -0.13 0.51
CA GLY A 122 13.21 1.13 -0.05
C GLY A 122 12.22 1.86 -0.96
N ILE A 123 11.47 1.13 -1.80
CA ILE A 123 10.43 1.73 -2.65
C ILE A 123 9.31 2.32 -1.79
N VAL A 124 8.92 1.61 -0.73
CA VAL A 124 7.82 2.05 0.14
C VAL A 124 8.23 3.27 0.96
N SER A 125 9.47 3.32 1.45
CA SER A 125 9.99 4.47 2.19
C SER A 125 10.11 5.70 1.30
N LEU A 126 10.71 5.58 0.11
CA LEU A 126 10.74 6.65 -0.88
C LEU A 126 9.33 7.09 -1.30
N GLY A 127 8.45 6.12 -1.50
CA GLY A 127 7.04 6.37 -1.77
C GLY A 127 6.34 7.11 -0.62
N GLY A 128 6.67 6.79 0.64
CA GLY A 128 6.13 7.47 1.82
C GLY A 128 6.52 8.94 1.88
N ILE A 129 7.81 9.24 1.66
CA ILE A 129 8.33 10.60 1.61
C ILE A 129 7.66 11.39 0.47
N ALA A 130 7.70 10.85 -0.75
CA ALA A 130 7.12 11.49 -1.93
C ALA A 130 5.60 11.70 -1.79
N LYS A 131 4.90 10.76 -1.17
CA LYS A 131 3.46 10.82 -0.89
C LYS A 131 3.11 12.01 0.00
N SER A 132 3.78 12.17 1.13
CA SER A 132 3.55 13.27 2.07
C SER A 132 3.84 14.61 1.41
N THR A 133 4.96 14.72 0.70
CA THR A 133 5.38 15.95 0.00
C THR A 133 4.38 16.36 -1.08
N ILE A 134 3.98 15.44 -1.95
CA ILE A 134 3.03 15.74 -3.04
C ILE A 134 1.67 16.08 -2.49
N ARG A 135 1.18 15.34 -1.48
CA ARG A 135 -0.12 15.62 -0.87
C ARG A 135 -0.18 17.02 -0.28
N MET A 136 0.79 17.37 0.57
CA MET A 136 0.84 18.67 1.23
C MET A 136 1.05 19.80 0.23
N GLY A 137 2.02 19.67 -0.67
CA GLY A 137 2.31 20.68 -1.70
C GLY A 137 1.17 20.92 -2.66
N THR A 138 0.47 19.85 -3.10
CA THR A 138 -0.70 19.98 -3.97
C THR A 138 -1.89 20.57 -3.22
N TYR A 139 -2.12 20.16 -1.99
CA TYR A 139 -3.19 20.70 -1.15
C TYR A 139 -3.00 22.20 -0.91
N ASP A 140 -1.79 22.64 -0.57
CA ASP A 140 -1.49 24.06 -0.33
C ASP A 140 -1.68 24.91 -1.60
N ARG A 141 -1.22 24.41 -2.75
CA ARG A 141 -1.43 25.10 -4.04
C ARG A 141 -2.91 25.21 -4.39
N LEU A 142 -3.66 24.12 -4.28
CA LEU A 142 -5.09 24.11 -4.56
C LEU A 142 -5.87 24.98 -3.56
N LYS A 143 -5.48 24.95 -2.29
CA LYS A 143 -6.06 25.82 -1.25
C LYS A 143 -5.89 27.29 -1.62
N LYS A 144 -4.67 27.72 -1.97
CA LYS A 144 -4.39 29.11 -2.39
C LYS A 144 -5.16 29.51 -3.65
N SER A 145 -5.27 28.61 -4.62
CA SER A 145 -6.04 28.87 -5.86
C SER A 145 -7.55 28.93 -5.66
N LEU A 146 -8.08 28.23 -4.65
CA LEU A 146 -9.52 28.16 -4.37
C LEU A 146 -9.96 29.10 -3.25
N GLN A 147 -9.02 29.82 -2.62
CA GLN A 147 -9.28 30.78 -1.56
C GLN A 147 -10.11 31.95 -2.09
N MET A 148 -11.03 32.46 -1.27
CA MET A 148 -11.83 33.65 -1.61
C MET A 148 -11.00 34.93 -1.39
N PRO A 149 -11.41 36.07 -1.94
CA PRO A 149 -10.73 37.35 -1.72
C PRO A 149 -10.60 37.75 -0.24
N ASP A 150 -11.52 37.29 0.60
CA ASP A 150 -11.55 37.49 2.06
C ASP A 150 -10.60 36.55 2.83
N GLY A 151 -9.83 35.73 2.13
CA GLY A 151 -8.91 34.75 2.74
C GLY A 151 -9.59 33.48 3.27
N SER A 152 -10.91 33.40 3.24
CA SER A 152 -11.65 32.24 3.71
C SER A 152 -11.70 31.12 2.67
N LEU A 153 -11.87 29.87 3.13
CA LEU A 153 -12.08 28.71 2.28
C LEU A 153 -13.40 28.04 2.61
N SER A 154 -14.36 28.10 1.67
CA SER A 154 -15.64 27.41 1.83
C SER A 154 -15.42 25.90 1.98
N GLY A 155 -16.27 25.22 2.77
CA GLY A 155 -16.21 23.77 3.00
C GLY A 155 -16.18 22.96 1.69
N GLY A 156 -16.97 23.35 0.69
CA GLY A 156 -16.96 22.70 -0.63
C GLY A 156 -15.63 22.86 -1.37
N ARG A 157 -15.03 24.04 -1.35
CA ARG A 157 -13.72 24.31 -1.96
C ARG A 157 -12.58 23.58 -1.22
N SER A 158 -12.65 23.48 0.10
CA SER A 158 -11.72 22.68 0.90
C SER A 158 -11.80 21.20 0.54
N LEU A 159 -13.01 20.68 0.30
CA LEU A 159 -13.21 19.31 -0.15
C LEU A 159 -12.59 19.08 -1.53
N ILE A 160 -12.79 19.99 -2.48
CA ILE A 160 -12.18 19.91 -3.83
C ILE A 160 -10.66 19.92 -3.72
N ALA A 161 -10.08 20.81 -2.90
CA ALA A 161 -8.63 20.84 -2.67
C ALA A 161 -8.11 19.50 -2.09
N GLY A 162 -8.81 18.93 -1.13
CA GLY A 162 -8.46 17.64 -0.51
C GLY A 162 -8.56 16.47 -1.48
N VAL A 163 -9.63 16.40 -2.27
CA VAL A 163 -9.81 15.37 -3.31
C VAL A 163 -8.74 15.51 -4.40
N GLY A 164 -8.49 16.72 -4.89
CA GLY A 164 -7.45 16.98 -5.89
C GLY A 164 -6.05 16.58 -5.41
N ALA A 165 -5.69 16.92 -4.17
CA ALA A 165 -4.43 16.52 -3.56
C ALA A 165 -4.33 14.98 -3.42
N GLY A 166 -5.41 14.32 -2.99
CA GLY A 166 -5.46 12.86 -2.89
C GLY A 166 -5.37 12.14 -4.23
N LEU A 167 -5.96 12.71 -5.29
CA LEU A 167 -5.84 12.17 -6.64
C LEU A 167 -4.41 12.34 -7.18
N ALA A 168 -3.81 13.52 -7.04
CA ALA A 168 -2.43 13.77 -7.45
C ALA A 168 -1.46 12.83 -6.74
N GLU A 169 -1.57 12.70 -5.43
CA GLU A 169 -0.81 11.74 -4.62
C GLU A 169 -0.97 10.31 -5.14
N THR A 170 -2.22 9.90 -5.39
CA THR A 170 -2.53 8.53 -5.82
C THR A 170 -1.92 8.23 -7.19
N LEU A 171 -2.09 9.14 -8.15
CA LEU A 171 -1.61 8.94 -9.51
C LEU A 171 -0.09 9.03 -9.63
N LEU A 172 0.54 9.99 -8.97
CA LEU A 172 1.97 10.26 -9.13
C LEU A 172 2.85 9.33 -8.28
N VAL A 173 2.38 8.91 -7.11
CA VAL A 173 3.21 8.17 -6.14
C VAL A 173 2.61 6.83 -5.76
N VAL A 174 1.36 6.80 -5.27
CA VAL A 174 0.82 5.60 -4.63
C VAL A 174 0.75 4.44 -5.64
N VAL A 175 0.15 4.66 -6.80
CA VAL A 175 -0.02 3.59 -7.80
C VAL A 175 1.32 3.06 -8.32
N PRO A 176 2.28 3.88 -8.76
CA PRO A 176 3.58 3.39 -9.20
C PRO A 176 4.35 2.65 -8.12
N SER A 177 4.47 3.24 -6.92
CA SER A 177 5.25 2.63 -5.83
C SER A 177 4.65 1.32 -5.34
N GLU A 178 3.33 1.24 -5.18
CA GLU A 178 2.65 0.01 -4.78
C GLU A 178 2.73 -1.08 -5.86
N THR A 179 2.65 -0.70 -7.13
CA THR A 179 2.80 -1.66 -8.25
C THR A 179 4.21 -2.23 -8.30
N ILE A 180 5.24 -1.40 -8.16
CA ILE A 180 6.63 -1.86 -8.14
C ILE A 180 6.86 -2.77 -6.92
N LYS A 181 6.44 -2.33 -5.73
CA LYS A 181 6.50 -3.13 -4.51
C LYS A 181 5.86 -4.51 -4.70
N THR A 182 4.63 -4.56 -5.19
CA THR A 182 3.88 -5.82 -5.37
C THR A 182 4.58 -6.74 -6.35
N LYS A 183 5.16 -6.20 -7.42
CA LYS A 183 5.94 -6.97 -8.40
C LYS A 183 7.27 -7.48 -7.82
N VAL A 184 7.96 -6.68 -7.01
CA VAL A 184 9.17 -7.09 -6.28
C VAL A 184 8.82 -8.24 -5.33
N ILE A 185 7.78 -8.11 -4.52
CA ILE A 185 7.34 -9.17 -3.60
C ILE A 185 6.91 -10.43 -4.38
N HIS A 186 6.20 -10.28 -5.50
CA HIS A 186 5.83 -11.43 -6.32
C HIS A 186 7.06 -12.13 -6.91
N ALA A 187 8.07 -11.37 -7.36
CA ALA A 187 9.32 -11.90 -7.87
C ALA A 187 10.09 -12.73 -6.83
N THR A 188 10.04 -12.37 -5.53
CA THR A 188 10.66 -13.18 -4.46
C THR A 188 9.97 -14.54 -4.27
N LEU A 189 8.73 -14.69 -4.72
CA LEU A 189 7.97 -15.92 -4.61
C LEU A 189 8.13 -16.85 -5.82
N LEU A 190 8.85 -16.40 -6.86
CA LEU A 190 9.13 -17.21 -8.03
C LEU A 190 10.38 -18.07 -7.81
N PRO A 191 10.50 -19.23 -8.51
CA PRO A 191 11.72 -20.05 -8.47
C PRO A 191 12.97 -19.27 -8.86
N SER A 192 14.12 -19.70 -8.34
CA SER A 192 15.43 -19.03 -8.56
C SER A 192 15.81 -18.87 -10.04
N ASN A 193 15.34 -19.76 -10.88
CA ASN A 193 15.62 -19.75 -12.32
C ASN A 193 14.64 -18.88 -13.13
N HIS A 194 13.69 -18.22 -12.48
CA HIS A 194 12.70 -17.42 -13.20
C HIS A 194 13.29 -16.06 -13.62
N PRO A 195 13.13 -15.63 -14.90
CA PRO A 195 13.75 -14.40 -15.42
C PRO A 195 13.38 -13.13 -14.63
N PHE A 196 12.20 -13.11 -14.01
CA PHE A 196 11.77 -11.98 -13.18
C PHE A 196 12.35 -11.97 -11.77
N GLN A 197 13.11 -12.97 -11.35
CA GLN A 197 13.71 -12.99 -10.01
C GLN A 197 14.76 -11.88 -9.83
N GLN A 198 15.42 -11.46 -10.90
CA GLN A 198 16.36 -10.32 -10.86
C GLN A 198 15.70 -9.02 -10.35
N ILE A 199 14.37 -8.88 -10.54
CA ILE A 199 13.59 -7.75 -10.03
C ILE A 199 13.58 -7.73 -8.50
N SER A 200 13.69 -8.88 -7.84
CA SER A 200 13.67 -8.98 -6.38
C SER A 200 14.95 -8.46 -5.71
N GLN A 201 16.08 -8.43 -6.42
CA GLN A 201 17.39 -8.12 -5.85
C GLN A 201 17.57 -6.63 -5.51
N SER A 202 16.96 -5.72 -6.28
CA SER A 202 17.09 -4.28 -6.06
C SER A 202 15.87 -3.52 -6.57
N SER A 203 15.41 -2.59 -5.75
CA SER A 203 14.31 -1.68 -6.08
C SER A 203 14.58 -0.85 -7.35
N PHE A 204 15.82 -0.41 -7.55
CA PHE A 204 16.23 0.34 -8.74
C PHE A 204 16.26 -0.54 -9.99
N LYS A 205 16.81 -1.75 -9.90
CA LYS A 205 16.75 -2.72 -10.99
C LYS A 205 15.32 -3.05 -11.38
N ALA A 206 14.43 -3.18 -10.39
CA ALA A 206 13.00 -3.39 -10.63
C ALA A 206 12.36 -2.29 -11.48
N ILE A 207 12.66 -1.03 -11.18
CA ILE A 207 12.14 0.12 -11.94
C ILE A 207 12.64 0.07 -13.38
N HIS A 208 13.93 -0.14 -13.59
CA HIS A 208 14.54 -0.18 -14.91
C HIS A 208 13.98 -1.33 -15.75
N THR A 209 13.98 -2.54 -15.20
CA THR A 209 13.43 -3.73 -15.87
C THR A 209 11.94 -3.58 -16.21
N LEU A 210 11.14 -3.01 -15.32
CA LEU A 210 9.72 -2.81 -15.58
C LEU A 210 9.47 -1.72 -16.64
N ARG A 211 10.34 -0.71 -16.71
CA ARG A 211 10.29 0.30 -17.75
C ARG A 211 10.59 -0.32 -19.12
N ASP A 212 11.61 -1.17 -19.20
CA ASP A 212 12.05 -1.83 -20.44
C ASP A 212 11.01 -2.86 -20.94
N LEU A 213 10.35 -3.57 -20.02
CA LEU A 213 9.38 -4.62 -20.35
C LEU A 213 8.00 -4.11 -20.81
N GLY A 214 7.61 -2.89 -20.52
CA GLY A 214 6.27 -2.44 -20.87
C GLY A 214 5.96 -0.98 -20.57
N GLY A 215 6.97 -0.21 -20.22
CA GLY A 215 6.87 1.22 -19.99
C GLY A 215 5.89 1.61 -18.87
N GLY A 216 5.36 2.83 -18.96
CA GLY A 216 4.46 3.39 -17.96
C GLY A 216 3.17 2.59 -17.72
N LYS A 217 2.68 1.87 -18.74
CA LYS A 217 1.44 1.07 -18.62
C LYS A 217 1.52 -0.03 -17.56
N LEU A 218 2.71 -0.61 -17.33
CA LEU A 218 2.90 -1.63 -16.29
C LEU A 218 2.92 -1.04 -14.88
N LEU A 219 3.31 0.22 -14.72
CA LEU A 219 3.32 0.92 -13.44
C LEU A 219 1.93 1.30 -12.96
N TYR A 220 0.99 1.46 -13.89
CA TYR A 220 -0.41 1.79 -13.58
C TYR A 220 -1.35 0.57 -13.58
N ALA A 221 -0.80 -0.63 -13.49
CA ALA A 221 -1.60 -1.84 -13.33
C ALA A 221 -2.41 -1.77 -12.02
N GLY A 222 -3.72 -2.07 -12.10
CA GLY A 222 -4.61 -2.01 -10.94
C GLY A 222 -4.98 -0.60 -10.48
N LEU A 223 -4.80 0.44 -11.31
CA LEU A 223 -5.22 1.81 -11.00
C LEU A 223 -6.68 1.89 -10.55
N THR A 224 -7.60 1.29 -11.32
CA THR A 224 -9.03 1.28 -11.00
C THR A 224 -9.33 0.62 -9.65
N ALA A 225 -8.70 -0.50 -9.35
CA ALA A 225 -8.83 -1.17 -8.06
C ALA A 225 -8.26 -0.32 -6.92
N THR A 226 -7.15 0.41 -7.17
CA THR A 226 -6.55 1.31 -6.18
C THR A 226 -7.45 2.50 -5.90
N LEU A 227 -8.01 3.14 -6.93
CA LEU A 227 -8.96 4.25 -6.77
C LEU A 227 -10.23 3.79 -6.04
N ALA A 228 -10.83 2.69 -6.46
CA ALA A 228 -12.01 2.13 -5.79
C ALA A 228 -11.75 1.85 -4.30
N ARG A 229 -10.58 1.28 -3.97
CA ARG A 229 -10.17 1.07 -2.58
C ARG A 229 -10.02 2.38 -1.80
N GLN A 230 -9.41 3.42 -2.38
CA GLN A 230 -9.23 4.71 -1.74
C GLN A 230 -10.58 5.37 -1.44
N MET A 231 -11.48 5.38 -2.43
CA MET A 231 -12.84 5.94 -2.27
C MET A 231 -13.62 5.17 -1.19
N ALA A 232 -13.65 3.83 -1.28
CA ALA A 232 -14.31 3.00 -0.28
C ALA A 232 -13.73 3.21 1.13
N SER A 233 -12.40 3.32 1.25
CA SER A 233 -11.75 3.58 2.55
C SER A 233 -12.15 4.93 3.13
N ALA A 234 -12.21 5.97 2.30
CA ALA A 234 -12.62 7.31 2.75
C ALA A 234 -14.10 7.30 3.19
N MET A 235 -15.00 6.76 2.35
CA MET A 235 -16.43 6.70 2.63
C MET A 235 -16.73 5.93 3.92
N VAL A 236 -16.16 4.73 4.07
CA VAL A 236 -16.40 3.90 5.25
C VAL A 236 -15.81 4.55 6.50
N ARG A 237 -14.59 5.07 6.43
CA ARG A 237 -13.93 5.70 7.58
C ARG A 237 -14.72 6.91 8.07
N PHE A 238 -15.02 7.87 7.19
CA PHE A 238 -15.74 9.08 7.56
C PHE A 238 -17.19 8.78 7.93
N GLY A 239 -17.88 7.93 7.16
CA GLY A 239 -19.26 7.54 7.44
C GLY A 239 -19.40 6.86 8.80
N THR A 240 -18.57 5.85 9.09
CA THR A 240 -18.60 5.14 10.37
C THR A 240 -18.23 6.07 11.52
N TYR A 241 -17.17 6.88 11.37
CA TYR A 241 -16.76 7.83 12.41
C TYR A 241 -17.86 8.84 12.70
N GLN A 242 -18.46 9.44 11.68
CA GLN A 242 -19.54 10.42 11.87
C GLN A 242 -20.79 9.81 12.47
N SER A 243 -21.20 8.62 12.04
CA SER A 243 -22.33 7.89 12.61
C SER A 243 -22.12 7.59 14.09
N LEU A 244 -20.95 7.06 14.43
CA LEU A 244 -20.60 6.77 15.83
C LEU A 244 -20.50 8.05 16.66
N LYS A 245 -19.92 9.12 16.12
CA LYS A 245 -19.86 10.43 16.78
C LYS A 245 -21.25 10.99 17.07
N ASN A 246 -22.19 10.84 16.13
CA ASN A 246 -23.57 11.31 16.31
C ASN A 246 -24.31 10.50 17.39
N ILE A 247 -24.11 9.18 17.44
CA ILE A 247 -24.70 8.29 18.46
C ILE A 247 -24.18 8.68 19.85
N VAL A 248 -22.88 8.82 20.01
CA VAL A 248 -22.26 9.17 21.30
C VAL A 248 -22.53 10.65 21.68
N GLY A 249 -22.45 11.55 20.68
CA GLY A 249 -22.69 12.99 20.88
C GLY A 249 -24.11 13.33 21.19
N GLY A 250 -25.09 12.54 20.72
CA GLY A 250 -26.52 12.70 21.08
C GLY A 250 -26.82 12.47 22.57
N SER A 251 -25.91 11.80 23.28
CA SER A 251 -26.00 11.58 24.74
C SER A 251 -25.28 12.67 25.55
N MET A 252 -24.66 13.67 24.90
CA MET A 252 -23.90 14.74 25.55
C MET A 252 -24.58 16.09 25.44
N ARG A 253 -24.25 17.01 26.35
CA ARG A 253 -24.77 18.38 26.32
C ARG A 253 -24.26 19.13 25.07
N PRO A 254 -25.11 19.98 24.46
CA PRO A 254 -24.71 20.81 23.32
C PRO A 254 -23.45 21.64 23.65
N GLY A 255 -22.42 21.55 22.78
CA GLY A 255 -21.16 22.30 22.94
C GLY A 255 -20.04 21.57 23.73
N GLN A 256 -20.30 20.41 24.32
CA GLN A 256 -19.30 19.67 25.05
C GLN A 256 -18.37 18.93 24.07
N LYS A 257 -17.03 19.10 24.21
CA LYS A 257 -16.03 18.36 23.44
C LYS A 257 -16.00 16.91 23.90
N LEU A 258 -15.95 15.99 22.95
CA LEU A 258 -15.76 14.56 23.25
C LEU A 258 -14.42 14.33 23.97
N PRO A 259 -14.41 13.57 25.08
CA PRO A 259 -13.16 13.14 25.73
C PRO A 259 -12.22 12.45 24.76
N SER A 260 -10.91 12.68 24.88
CA SER A 260 -9.89 12.12 23.97
C SER A 260 -9.95 10.60 23.88
N GLY A 261 -10.22 9.91 25.00
CA GLY A 261 -10.36 8.45 25.01
C GLY A 261 -11.54 7.93 24.18
N ILE A 262 -12.69 8.64 24.22
CA ILE A 262 -13.86 8.30 23.39
C ILE A 262 -13.53 8.54 21.92
N THR A 263 -12.93 9.68 21.60
CA THR A 263 -12.53 10.02 20.22
C THR A 263 -11.56 8.96 19.65
N PHE A 264 -10.61 8.51 20.47
CA PHE A 264 -9.69 7.41 20.11
C PHE A 264 -10.45 6.11 19.85
N GLY A 265 -11.37 5.73 20.73
CA GLY A 265 -12.21 4.53 20.56
C GLY A 265 -13.04 4.57 19.28
N LEU A 266 -13.68 5.72 18.98
CA LEU A 266 -14.44 5.92 17.74
C LEU A 266 -13.55 5.78 16.50
N GLY A 267 -12.33 6.33 16.57
CA GLY A 267 -11.32 6.20 15.52
C GLY A 267 -10.90 4.75 15.30
N ALA A 268 -10.68 4.00 16.37
CA ALA A 268 -10.30 2.59 16.33
C ALA A 268 -11.40 1.72 15.68
N VAL A 269 -12.66 1.89 16.12
CA VAL A 269 -13.81 1.16 15.54
C VAL A 269 -14.00 1.51 14.06
N SER A 270 -13.92 2.80 13.72
CA SER A 270 -14.00 3.26 12.32
C SER A 270 -12.85 2.68 11.47
N GLY A 271 -11.64 2.60 12.04
CA GLY A 271 -10.49 1.97 11.41
C GLY A 271 -10.71 0.47 11.14
N MET A 272 -11.20 -0.28 12.12
CA MET A 272 -11.53 -1.71 11.97
C MET A 272 -12.61 -1.92 10.90
N ALA A 273 -13.70 -1.17 10.95
CA ALA A 273 -14.75 -1.23 9.94
C ALA A 273 -14.19 -0.98 8.53
N THR A 274 -13.33 0.03 8.39
CA THR A 274 -12.66 0.34 7.14
C THR A 274 -11.80 -0.82 6.64
N VAL A 275 -11.03 -1.48 7.52
CA VAL A 275 -10.20 -2.62 7.13
C VAL A 275 -11.05 -3.75 6.58
N PHE A 276 -12.07 -4.18 7.31
CA PHE A 276 -12.90 -5.33 6.88
C PHE A 276 -13.67 -5.05 5.60
N THR A 277 -14.24 -3.87 5.46
CA THR A 277 -15.03 -3.50 4.26
C THR A 277 -14.14 -3.33 3.02
N THR A 278 -12.90 -2.86 3.18
CA THR A 278 -12.04 -2.58 2.04
C THR A 278 -11.06 -3.72 1.71
N MET A 279 -11.03 -4.81 2.48
CA MET A 279 -10.17 -5.96 2.19
C MET A 279 -10.40 -6.59 0.81
N PRO A 280 -11.64 -6.78 0.32
CA PRO A 280 -11.86 -7.28 -1.03
C PRO A 280 -11.16 -6.46 -2.11
N PHE A 281 -11.22 -5.14 -2.00
CA PHE A 281 -10.53 -4.24 -2.93
C PHE A 281 -9.00 -4.36 -2.82
N ASP A 282 -8.48 -4.58 -1.61
CA ASP A 282 -7.04 -4.78 -1.39
C ASP A 282 -6.54 -6.05 -2.08
N VAL A 283 -7.27 -7.16 -1.95
CA VAL A 283 -6.90 -8.43 -2.58
C VAL A 283 -6.94 -8.30 -4.10
N VAL A 284 -8.03 -7.76 -4.65
CA VAL A 284 -8.16 -7.54 -6.10
C VAL A 284 -7.05 -6.64 -6.62
N LYS A 285 -6.77 -5.52 -5.94
CA LYS A 285 -5.68 -4.60 -6.28
C LYS A 285 -4.34 -5.33 -6.33
N THR A 286 -3.98 -6.07 -5.28
CA THR A 286 -2.70 -6.78 -5.19
C THR A 286 -2.55 -7.81 -6.30
N ARG A 287 -3.64 -8.53 -6.65
CA ARG A 287 -3.67 -9.47 -7.77
C ARG A 287 -3.49 -8.76 -9.12
N MET A 288 -4.16 -7.63 -9.33
CA MET A 288 -4.03 -6.83 -10.56
C MET A 288 -2.64 -6.20 -10.72
N GLN A 289 -1.93 -5.98 -9.63
CA GLN A 289 -0.56 -5.45 -9.61
C GLN A 289 0.52 -6.53 -9.71
N SER A 290 0.17 -7.82 -9.58
CA SER A 290 1.14 -8.92 -9.66
C SER A 290 1.75 -9.07 -11.04
N LEU A 291 2.87 -9.82 -11.13
CA LEU A 291 3.46 -10.21 -12.40
C LEU A 291 2.49 -11.16 -13.13
N GLY A 292 2.31 -10.95 -14.44
CA GLY A 292 1.37 -11.74 -15.25
C GLY A 292 -0.12 -11.43 -15.02
N ALA A 293 -0.47 -10.43 -14.23
CA ALA A 293 -1.87 -10.09 -13.96
C ALA A 293 -2.68 -9.74 -15.24
N ARG A 294 -2.05 -9.09 -16.20
CA ARG A 294 -2.70 -8.67 -17.45
C ARG A 294 -3.08 -9.85 -18.36
N THR A 295 -2.30 -10.92 -18.34
CA THR A 295 -2.61 -12.13 -19.11
C THR A 295 -3.72 -12.93 -18.45
N ARG A 296 -3.86 -12.83 -17.12
CA ARG A 296 -4.85 -13.56 -16.34
C ARG A 296 -6.18 -12.85 -16.21
N TYR A 297 -6.16 -11.53 -15.97
CA TYR A 297 -7.36 -10.75 -15.65
C TYR A 297 -7.63 -9.67 -16.68
N ARG A 298 -8.80 -9.72 -17.33
CA ARG A 298 -9.24 -8.71 -18.32
C ARG A 298 -9.64 -7.39 -17.68
N SER A 299 -10.22 -7.45 -16.47
CA SER A 299 -10.70 -6.27 -15.74
C SER A 299 -10.70 -6.52 -14.22
N THR A 300 -10.89 -5.46 -13.45
CA THR A 300 -11.01 -5.52 -11.98
C THR A 300 -12.17 -6.41 -11.53
N ILE A 301 -13.32 -6.32 -12.21
CA ILE A 301 -14.50 -7.15 -11.92
C ILE A 301 -14.24 -8.61 -12.28
N ASN A 302 -13.62 -8.86 -13.44
CA ASN A 302 -13.24 -10.21 -13.85
C ASN A 302 -12.28 -10.85 -12.82
N CYS A 303 -11.30 -10.10 -12.34
CA CYS A 303 -10.39 -10.54 -11.27
C CYS A 303 -11.15 -10.93 -10.00
N LEU A 304 -12.08 -10.09 -9.54
CA LEU A 304 -12.91 -10.37 -8.37
C LEU A 304 -13.72 -11.66 -8.53
N VAL A 305 -14.43 -11.79 -9.64
CA VAL A 305 -15.27 -12.97 -9.94
C VAL A 305 -14.42 -14.25 -10.01
N GLN A 306 -13.26 -14.16 -10.65
CA GLN A 306 -12.35 -15.30 -10.79
C GLN A 306 -11.77 -15.73 -9.44
N ILE A 307 -11.38 -14.80 -8.57
CA ILE A 307 -10.92 -15.09 -7.20
C ILE A 307 -12.02 -15.83 -6.42
N VAL A 308 -13.26 -15.33 -6.48
CA VAL A 308 -14.38 -15.95 -5.75
C VAL A 308 -14.67 -17.37 -6.28
N ARG A 309 -14.65 -17.57 -7.59
CA ARG A 309 -14.91 -18.87 -8.21
C ARG A 309 -13.80 -19.89 -7.96
N GLU A 310 -12.54 -19.49 -8.07
CA GLU A 310 -11.39 -20.41 -7.99
C GLU A 310 -10.90 -20.66 -6.56
N GLU A 311 -10.97 -19.64 -5.71
CA GLU A 311 -10.36 -19.66 -4.37
C GLU A 311 -11.37 -19.55 -3.23
N GLY A 312 -12.61 -19.20 -3.55
CA GLY A 312 -13.69 -18.99 -2.59
C GLY A 312 -13.71 -17.58 -1.98
N ILE A 313 -14.89 -17.17 -1.50
CA ILE A 313 -15.14 -15.80 -0.99
C ILE A 313 -14.25 -15.42 0.20
N ARG A 314 -13.90 -16.36 1.07
CA ARG A 314 -13.06 -16.13 2.25
C ARG A 314 -11.65 -15.64 1.90
N THR A 315 -11.17 -15.88 0.67
CA THR A 315 -9.88 -15.40 0.19
C THR A 315 -9.81 -13.88 0.13
N LEU A 316 -10.95 -13.21 -0.06
CA LEU A 316 -11.00 -11.74 -0.11
C LEU A 316 -10.63 -11.06 1.23
N TRP A 317 -10.65 -11.78 2.35
CA TRP A 317 -10.25 -11.27 3.67
C TRP A 317 -8.87 -11.77 4.13
N ARG A 318 -8.11 -12.42 3.26
CA ARG A 318 -6.76 -12.87 3.61
C ARG A 318 -5.82 -11.69 3.85
N GLY A 319 -5.11 -11.76 4.98
CA GLY A 319 -4.21 -10.72 5.42
C GLY A 319 -4.88 -9.57 6.20
N SER A 320 -6.17 -9.67 6.54
CA SER A 320 -6.86 -8.66 7.37
C SER A 320 -6.21 -8.48 8.73
N THR A 321 -5.78 -9.54 9.39
CA THR A 321 -5.10 -9.50 10.68
C THR A 321 -3.81 -8.67 10.61
N MET A 322 -2.98 -8.89 9.57
CA MET A 322 -1.77 -8.12 9.36
C MET A 322 -2.06 -6.64 9.08
N ARG A 323 -3.13 -6.37 8.34
CA ARG A 323 -3.54 -5.00 8.07
C ARG A 323 -4.05 -4.28 9.31
N LEU A 324 -4.80 -4.97 10.18
CA LEU A 324 -5.23 -4.43 11.47
C LEU A 324 -4.04 -4.12 12.37
N GLY A 325 -3.13 -5.09 12.55
CA GLY A 325 -1.91 -4.88 13.32
C GLY A 325 -1.11 -3.69 12.80
N ARG A 326 -0.87 -3.63 11.49
CA ARG A 326 -0.18 -2.50 10.89
C ARG A 326 -0.87 -1.16 11.18
N LEU A 327 -2.19 -1.08 11.05
CA LEU A 327 -2.96 0.16 11.28
C LEU A 327 -2.73 0.70 12.70
N THR A 328 -2.72 -0.18 13.70
CA THR A 328 -2.50 0.19 15.10
C THR A 328 -1.09 0.76 15.31
N PHE A 329 -0.06 0.05 14.81
CA PHE A 329 1.33 0.48 14.99
C PHE A 329 1.69 1.69 14.13
N SER A 330 1.21 1.76 12.88
CA SER A 330 1.49 2.86 11.97
C SER A 330 1.02 4.22 12.52
N GLY A 331 -0.18 4.25 13.09
CA GLY A 331 -0.72 5.47 13.70
C GLY A 331 0.15 5.97 14.86
N ALA A 332 0.52 5.07 15.78
CA ALA A 332 1.37 5.41 16.91
C ALA A 332 2.75 5.91 16.47
N ILE A 333 3.41 5.19 15.57
CA ILE A 333 4.75 5.55 15.08
C ILE A 333 4.73 6.93 14.38
N THR A 334 3.78 7.13 13.46
CA THR A 334 3.69 8.39 12.71
C THR A 334 3.45 9.57 13.64
N PHE A 335 2.57 9.41 14.63
CA PHE A 335 2.30 10.45 15.61
C PHE A 335 3.53 10.77 16.46
N THR A 336 4.18 9.76 17.04
CA THR A 336 5.39 9.95 17.86
C THR A 336 6.53 10.60 17.08
N VAL A 337 6.79 10.15 15.84
CA VAL A 337 7.84 10.76 15.01
C VAL A 337 7.51 12.21 14.64
N TYR A 338 6.24 12.48 14.36
CA TYR A 338 5.80 13.84 14.06
C TYR A 338 5.96 14.77 15.27
N GLU A 339 5.49 14.35 16.45
CA GLU A 339 5.63 15.13 17.69
C GLU A 339 7.10 15.37 18.05
N GLU A 340 7.94 14.34 17.97
CA GLU A 340 9.37 14.48 18.30
C GLU A 340 10.06 15.50 17.39
N ILE A 341 9.78 15.47 16.09
CA ILE A 341 10.37 16.43 15.15
C ILE A 341 9.85 17.86 15.37
N THR A 342 8.55 18.01 15.66
CA THR A 342 7.97 19.34 15.93
C THR A 342 8.48 19.91 17.25
N SER A 343 8.63 19.07 18.28
CA SER A 343 9.20 19.43 19.56
C SER A 343 10.68 19.83 19.44
N LEU A 344 11.50 19.05 18.71
CA LEU A 344 12.89 19.41 18.40
C LEU A 344 13.03 20.74 17.64
N ALA A 345 12.02 21.09 16.85
CA ALA A 345 11.96 22.37 16.16
C ALA A 345 11.41 23.53 17.02
N GLY A 346 11.06 23.26 18.29
CA GLY A 346 10.55 24.24 19.24
C GLY A 346 9.05 24.56 19.14
N TYR A 347 8.29 23.70 18.46
CA TYR A 347 6.84 23.79 18.32
C TYR A 347 6.19 22.60 19.00
N ASP A 348 5.42 22.83 20.06
CA ASP A 348 4.62 21.84 20.80
C ASP A 348 3.16 21.83 20.36
#